data_7ed2dbb13f93015191ff2aa9f8cd0814
#
_entry.id   7ed2dbb13f93015191ff2aa9f8cd0814
#
_cell.length_a   1.000
_cell.length_b   1.000
_cell.length_c   1.000
_cell.angle_alpha   90.00
_cell.angle_beta   90.00
_cell.angle_gamma   90.00
#
_symmetry.space_group_name_H-M   'P 1'
#
loop_
_entity.id
_entity.type
_entity.pdbx_description
1 polymer ?
#
loop_
_entity_poly.entity_id
_entity_poly.type
_entity_poly.pdbx_seq_one_letter_code
_entity_poly.pdbx_strand_id
1 'polypeptide(L)'
;MRFLNRHITILMLLFTLVFYGQVPQDKIKAKLEIEKVEGNVKITGTAENLTDVIRSASYRLSVIKNNNKSNNQSNNDQVGVFTLQPNEIQKLSTSQINLLEDDAVVVLLLFYDENKQIISKDRVVLGEEKKKMIQ
;
A
#
# COMPACT_ATOMS: atom_id res chain seq x y z
N MET A 1 -35.29 34.35 -3.61
CA MET A 1 -34.85 33.31 -4.56
C MET A 1 -33.39 33.45 -4.97
N ARG A 2 -32.90 34.66 -5.15
CA ARG A 2 -31.47 34.88 -5.49
C ARG A 2 -30.50 34.39 -4.38
N PHE A 3 -30.94 34.44 -3.13
CA PHE A 3 -30.10 34.03 -2.00
C PHE A 3 -29.91 32.51 -1.91
N LEU A 4 -30.92 31.75 -2.30
CA LEU A 4 -30.85 30.29 -2.31
C LEU A 4 -29.82 29.76 -3.33
N ASN A 5 -29.78 30.37 -4.50
CA ASN A 5 -28.84 29.98 -5.55
C ASN A 5 -27.38 30.28 -5.16
N ARG A 6 -27.16 31.36 -4.43
CA ARG A 6 -25.83 31.71 -3.94
C ARG A 6 -25.32 30.69 -2.93
N HIS A 7 -26.16 30.28 -2.00
CA HIS A 7 -25.78 29.30 -0.97
C HIS A 7 -25.52 27.93 -1.57
N ILE A 8 -26.31 27.53 -2.56
CA ILE A 8 -26.14 26.28 -3.26
C ILE A 8 -24.82 26.25 -4.02
N THR A 9 -24.47 27.35 -4.68
CA THR A 9 -23.21 27.46 -5.43
C THR A 9 -22.00 27.37 -4.51
N ILE A 10 -22.04 28.02 -3.36
CA ILE A 10 -20.95 27.97 -2.37
C ILE A 10 -20.83 26.57 -1.79
N LEU A 11 -21.94 25.91 -1.53
CA LEU A 11 -21.95 24.55 -1.02
C LEU A 11 -21.34 23.57 -2.03
N MET A 12 -21.66 23.73 -3.30
CA MET A 12 -21.08 22.91 -4.37
C MET A 12 -19.57 23.14 -4.52
N LEU A 13 -19.11 24.35 -4.37
CA LEU A 13 -17.68 24.69 -4.40
C LEU A 13 -16.93 24.03 -3.26
N LEU A 14 -17.49 24.04 -2.06
CA LEU A 14 -16.91 23.37 -0.89
C LEU A 14 -16.85 21.85 -1.10
N PHE A 15 -17.88 21.29 -1.68
CA PHE A 15 -17.92 19.86 -2.01
C PHE A 15 -16.84 19.50 -3.02
N THR A 16 -16.64 20.34 -4.02
CA THR A 16 -15.60 20.13 -5.05
C THR A 16 -14.20 20.19 -4.43
N LEU A 17 -13.96 21.09 -3.48
CA LEU A 17 -12.66 21.19 -2.80
C LEU A 17 -12.34 19.93 -2.00
N VAL A 18 -13.33 19.34 -1.34
CA VAL A 18 -13.16 18.08 -0.62
C VAL A 18 -12.79 16.95 -1.58
N PHE A 19 -13.36 16.96 -2.77
CA PHE A 19 -13.06 15.98 -3.81
C PHE A 19 -11.61 16.06 -4.27
N TYR A 20 -11.08 17.26 -4.44
CA TYR A 20 -9.68 17.47 -4.85
C TYR A 20 -8.67 17.11 -3.76
N GLY A 21 -9.10 17.09 -2.50
CA GLY A 21 -8.23 16.71 -1.39
C GLY A 21 -7.96 15.22 -1.28
N GLN A 22 -8.68 14.39 -2.04
CA GLN A 22 -8.48 12.96 -2.02
C GLN A 22 -7.36 12.59 -2.97
N VAL A 23 -6.37 11.82 -2.46
CA VAL A 23 -5.29 11.31 -3.29
C VAL A 23 -5.88 10.31 -4.30
N PRO A 24 -5.68 10.50 -5.60
CA PRO A 24 -6.20 9.55 -6.58
C PRO A 24 -5.41 8.25 -6.55
N GLN A 25 -5.87 7.30 -5.75
CA GLN A 25 -5.34 5.92 -5.73
C GLN A 25 -6.07 5.03 -6.72
N ASP A 26 -6.87 5.62 -7.59
CA ASP A 26 -7.77 4.93 -8.48
C ASP A 26 -7.17 4.56 -9.83
N LYS A 27 -5.92 4.95 -10.10
CA LYS A 27 -5.28 4.65 -11.38
C LYS A 27 -4.47 3.36 -11.33
N ILE A 28 -3.60 3.23 -10.35
CA ILE A 28 -2.81 2.03 -10.12
C ILE A 28 -2.99 1.65 -8.66
N LYS A 29 -3.35 0.41 -8.42
CA LYS A 29 -3.61 -0.08 -7.07
C LYS A 29 -2.48 -0.95 -6.59
N ALA A 30 -1.90 -0.59 -5.44
CA ALA A 30 -0.94 -1.42 -4.73
C ALA A 30 -1.69 -2.38 -3.82
N LYS A 31 -1.31 -3.65 -3.84
CA LYS A 31 -1.93 -4.66 -2.99
C LYS A 31 -0.89 -5.64 -2.49
N LEU A 32 -0.93 -5.92 -1.19
CA LEU A 32 -0.11 -6.95 -0.54
C LEU A 32 -0.94 -8.20 -0.39
N GLU A 33 -0.37 -9.34 -0.79
CA GLU A 33 -0.93 -10.65 -0.56
C GLU A 33 -0.06 -11.38 0.44
N ILE A 34 -0.68 -11.91 1.50
CA ILE A 34 0.01 -12.58 2.60
C ILE A 34 -0.47 -14.02 2.64
N GLU A 35 0.46 -14.96 2.59
CA GLU A 35 0.16 -16.39 2.63
C GLU A 35 1.02 -17.05 3.69
N LYS A 36 0.40 -17.80 4.59
CA LYS A 36 1.13 -18.58 5.60
C LYS A 36 1.47 -19.95 5.03
N VAL A 37 2.77 -20.30 5.05
CA VAL A 37 3.29 -21.55 4.50
C VAL A 37 4.21 -22.19 5.55
N GLU A 38 3.71 -23.15 6.30
CA GLU A 38 4.47 -23.99 7.23
C GLU A 38 5.50 -23.23 8.08
N GLY A 39 5.01 -22.29 8.93
CA GLY A 39 5.88 -21.51 9.81
C GLY A 39 6.53 -20.31 9.14
N ASN A 40 6.41 -20.18 7.85
CA ASN A 40 6.88 -19.03 7.08
C ASN A 40 5.70 -18.20 6.60
N VAL A 41 5.98 -16.96 6.24
CA VAL A 41 5.01 -16.06 5.65
C VAL A 41 5.52 -15.63 4.30
N LYS A 42 4.74 -15.85 3.26
CA LYS A 42 5.04 -15.41 1.90
C LYS A 42 4.31 -14.11 1.64
N ILE A 43 5.05 -13.11 1.24
CA ILE A 43 4.57 -11.75 1.00
C ILE A 43 4.76 -11.43 -0.47
N THR A 44 3.67 -11.10 -1.15
CA THR A 44 3.71 -10.75 -2.57
C THR A 44 3.14 -9.36 -2.76
N GLY A 45 3.90 -8.49 -3.42
CA GLY A 45 3.41 -7.18 -3.84
C GLY A 45 2.85 -7.26 -5.24
N THR A 46 1.63 -6.80 -5.43
CA THR A 46 0.96 -6.79 -6.73
C THR A 46 0.56 -5.39 -7.12
N ALA A 47 0.48 -5.16 -8.43
CA ALA A 47 0.01 -3.91 -9.02
C ALA A 47 -1.16 -4.20 -9.94
N GLU A 48 -2.19 -3.38 -9.85
CA GLU A 48 -3.34 -3.46 -10.74
C GLU A 48 -3.56 -2.13 -11.43
N ASN A 49 -3.66 -2.15 -12.76
CA ASN A 49 -3.99 -0.98 -13.55
C ASN A 49 -5.52 -0.88 -13.66
N LEU A 50 -6.08 0.13 -13.00
CA LEU A 50 -7.53 0.35 -12.98
C LEU A 50 -8.02 1.21 -14.14
N THR A 51 -7.15 1.45 -15.13
CA THR A 51 -7.47 2.30 -16.27
C THR A 51 -7.40 1.52 -17.58
N ASP A 52 -7.85 2.16 -18.63
CA ASP A 52 -7.84 1.59 -19.98
C ASP A 52 -6.65 2.08 -20.82
N VAL A 53 -5.63 2.65 -20.17
CA VAL A 53 -4.39 3.05 -20.83
C VAL A 53 -3.20 2.38 -20.15
N ILE A 54 -2.08 2.26 -20.87
CA ILE A 54 -0.84 1.70 -20.33
C ILE A 54 -0.32 2.63 -19.24
N ARG A 55 0.10 2.05 -18.11
CA ARG A 55 0.63 2.80 -16.97
C ARG A 55 1.97 2.24 -16.54
N SER A 56 2.88 3.12 -16.17
CA SER A 56 4.18 2.75 -15.60
C SER A 56 4.39 3.45 -14.28
N ALA A 57 5.12 2.79 -13.39
CA ALA A 57 5.48 3.35 -12.09
C ALA A 57 6.69 2.60 -11.56
N SER A 58 7.23 3.08 -10.45
CA SER A 58 8.23 2.35 -9.68
C SER A 58 7.63 1.92 -8.36
N TYR A 59 8.27 0.93 -7.72
CA TYR A 59 7.79 0.40 -6.46
C TYR A 59 8.92 0.16 -5.48
N ARG A 60 8.54 0.15 -4.21
CA ARG A 60 9.37 -0.35 -3.11
C ARG A 60 8.52 -1.25 -2.24
N LEU A 61 9.00 -2.47 -2.03
CA LEU A 61 8.43 -3.40 -1.07
C LEU A 61 9.39 -3.49 0.10
N SER A 62 8.96 -3.00 1.26
CA SER A 62 9.77 -3.00 2.49
C SER A 62 9.19 -3.99 3.48
N VAL A 63 10.04 -4.87 4.00
CA VAL A 63 9.68 -5.81 5.05
C VAL A 63 10.57 -5.51 6.25
N ILE A 64 9.97 -5.05 7.33
CA ILE A 64 10.67 -4.67 8.56
C ILE A 64 10.25 -5.63 9.66
N LYS A 65 11.20 -6.43 10.14
CA LYS A 65 10.96 -7.43 11.16
C LYS A 65 11.67 -7.06 12.45
N ASN A 66 10.93 -7.01 13.54
CA ASN A 66 11.45 -6.76 14.87
C ASN A 66 11.21 -7.97 15.76
N ASN A 67 12.24 -8.36 16.53
CA ASN A 67 12.06 -9.33 17.57
C ASN A 67 12.12 -8.64 18.92
N ASN A 68 11.05 -8.75 19.70
CA ASN A 68 10.92 -8.00 20.94
C ASN A 68 11.80 -8.52 22.07
N LYS A 69 12.18 -9.79 22.02
CA LYS A 69 13.05 -10.36 23.04
C LYS A 69 14.52 -10.01 22.85
N SER A 70 14.96 -10.02 21.60
CA SER A 70 16.40 -9.81 21.29
C SER A 70 16.72 -8.40 20.86
N ASN A 71 15.71 -7.54 20.67
CA ASN A 71 15.87 -6.18 20.10
C ASN A 71 16.51 -6.18 18.70
N ASN A 72 16.46 -7.31 18.01
CA ASN A 72 16.99 -7.41 16.67
C ASN A 72 15.97 -6.89 15.66
N GLN A 73 16.44 -6.11 14.71
CA GLN A 73 15.64 -5.59 13.62
C GLN A 73 16.30 -5.95 12.30
N SER A 74 15.50 -6.43 11.36
CA SER A 74 15.97 -6.66 10.00
C SER A 74 15.08 -5.92 9.02
N ASN A 75 15.70 -5.33 8.02
CA ASN A 75 15.02 -4.62 6.95
C ASN A 75 15.37 -5.27 5.62
N ASN A 76 14.34 -5.51 4.81
CA ASN A 76 14.53 -6.03 3.46
C ASN A 76 13.71 -5.16 2.51
N ASP A 77 14.40 -4.48 1.61
CA ASP A 77 13.78 -3.62 0.60
C ASP A 77 14.00 -4.20 -0.78
N GLN A 78 12.92 -4.27 -1.55
CA GLN A 78 12.98 -4.65 -2.96
C GLN A 78 12.40 -3.50 -3.77
N VAL A 79 13.13 -3.05 -4.78
CA VAL A 79 12.74 -1.92 -5.62
C VAL A 79 12.76 -2.34 -7.08
N GLY A 80 11.93 -1.68 -7.88
CA GLY A 80 11.89 -1.95 -9.30
C GLY A 80 10.95 -0.99 -10.01
N VAL A 81 10.84 -1.21 -11.32
CA VAL A 81 9.90 -0.49 -12.17
C VAL A 81 8.98 -1.49 -12.84
N PHE A 82 7.78 -1.04 -13.18
CA PHE A 82 6.82 -1.89 -13.86
C PHE A 82 5.99 -1.10 -14.85
N THR A 83 5.51 -1.80 -15.87
CA THR A 83 4.58 -1.28 -16.86
C THR A 83 3.41 -2.24 -16.96
N LEU A 84 2.20 -1.68 -16.88
CA LEU A 84 0.97 -2.45 -16.90
C LEU A 84 0.15 -2.12 -18.13
N GLN A 85 -0.34 -3.16 -18.80
CA GLN A 85 -1.35 -3.01 -19.83
C GLN A 85 -2.68 -2.60 -19.20
N PRO A 86 -3.66 -2.11 -19.98
CA PRO A 86 -4.96 -1.77 -19.42
C PRO A 86 -5.57 -2.93 -18.64
N ASN A 87 -6.03 -2.67 -17.45
CA ASN A 87 -6.70 -3.62 -16.56
C ASN A 87 -5.83 -4.81 -16.12
N GLU A 88 -4.53 -4.75 -16.35
CA GLU A 88 -3.60 -5.83 -15.99
C GLU A 88 -3.33 -5.85 -14.49
N ILE A 89 -3.23 -7.08 -13.93
CA ILE A 89 -2.73 -7.33 -12.59
C ILE A 89 -1.40 -8.05 -12.74
N GLN A 90 -0.36 -7.54 -12.08
CA GLN A 90 0.99 -8.10 -12.18
C GLN A 90 1.59 -8.30 -10.81
N LYS A 91 2.21 -9.44 -10.58
CA LYS A 91 3.03 -9.68 -9.40
C LYS A 91 4.38 -9.00 -9.60
N LEU A 92 4.78 -8.19 -8.65
CA LEU A 92 6.00 -7.39 -8.75
C LEU A 92 7.18 -8.07 -8.07
N SER A 93 6.98 -8.48 -6.83
CA SER A 93 8.04 -9.15 -6.09
C SER A 93 7.44 -9.99 -4.98
N THR A 94 8.23 -10.99 -4.55
CA THR A 94 7.82 -11.92 -3.50
C THR A 94 8.95 -12.01 -2.50
N SER A 95 8.58 -12.00 -1.22
CA SER A 95 9.52 -12.19 -0.11
C SER A 95 8.95 -13.27 0.80
N GLN A 96 9.83 -14.11 1.32
CA GLN A 96 9.42 -15.13 2.30
C GLN A 96 10.22 -14.93 3.56
N ILE A 97 9.51 -14.85 4.69
CA ILE A 97 10.13 -14.62 5.99
C ILE A 97 9.68 -15.67 6.98
N ASN A 98 10.56 -15.93 7.95
CA ASN A 98 10.25 -16.77 9.09
C ASN A 98 9.65 -15.88 10.18
N LEU A 99 8.45 -16.20 10.64
CA LEU A 99 7.76 -15.43 11.67
C LEU A 99 7.72 -16.26 12.97
N LEU A 100 8.56 -15.88 13.92
CA LEU A 100 8.61 -16.52 15.23
C LEU A 100 7.61 -15.86 16.18
N GLU A 101 7.43 -16.47 17.33
CA GLU A 101 6.38 -16.08 18.27
C GLU A 101 6.48 -14.62 18.73
N ASP A 102 7.69 -14.12 18.93
CA ASP A 102 7.91 -12.77 19.43
C ASP A 102 8.26 -11.77 18.32
N ASP A 103 8.12 -12.19 17.08
CA ASP A 103 8.38 -11.32 15.94
C ASP A 103 7.18 -10.44 15.62
N ALA A 104 7.45 -9.19 15.30
CA ALA A 104 6.50 -8.27 14.71
C ALA A 104 7.03 -7.81 13.37
N VAL A 105 6.18 -7.80 12.36
CA VAL A 105 6.59 -7.47 10.99
C VAL A 105 5.68 -6.38 10.44
N VAL A 106 6.28 -5.34 9.88
CA VAL A 106 5.57 -4.32 9.10
C VAL A 106 5.95 -4.49 7.65
N VAL A 107 4.96 -4.66 6.80
CA VAL A 107 5.16 -4.76 5.35
C VAL A 107 4.55 -3.52 4.71
N LEU A 108 5.32 -2.87 3.87
CA LEU A 108 4.90 -1.64 3.21
C LEU A 108 5.19 -1.73 1.73
N LEU A 109 4.16 -1.55 0.92
CA LEU A 109 4.29 -1.49 -0.53
C LEU A 109 3.96 -0.07 -0.98
N LEU A 110 4.91 0.58 -1.66
CA LEU A 110 4.77 1.95 -2.13
C LEU A 110 4.97 2.00 -3.64
N PHE A 111 4.09 2.72 -4.32
CA PHE A 111 4.25 3.03 -5.74
C PHE A 111 4.55 4.51 -5.91
N TYR A 112 5.47 4.81 -6.82
CA TYR A 112 5.94 6.18 -7.07
C TYR A 112 5.76 6.53 -8.55
N ASP A 113 5.44 7.79 -8.81
CA ASP A 113 5.44 8.33 -10.16
C ASP A 113 6.84 8.79 -10.59
N GLU A 114 6.93 9.44 -11.76
CA GLU A 114 8.19 9.93 -12.30
C GLU A 114 8.86 10.98 -11.41
N ASN A 115 8.06 11.70 -10.63
CA ASN A 115 8.54 12.75 -9.73
C ASN A 115 8.82 12.21 -8.33
N LYS A 116 8.83 10.87 -8.17
CA LYS A 116 9.07 10.19 -6.90
C LYS A 116 8.00 10.48 -5.85
N GLN A 117 6.81 10.81 -6.29
CA GLN A 117 5.67 11.01 -5.41
C GLN A 117 4.90 9.71 -5.25
N ILE A 118 4.43 9.47 -4.03
CA ILE A 118 3.67 8.25 -3.73
C ILE A 118 2.29 8.37 -4.37
N ILE A 119 1.97 7.40 -5.25
CA ILE A 119 0.68 7.37 -5.95
C ILE A 119 -0.22 6.25 -5.46
N SER A 120 0.33 5.26 -4.76
CA SER A 120 -0.46 4.17 -4.17
C SER A 120 0.35 3.52 -3.06
N LYS A 121 -0.34 2.90 -2.11
CA LYS A 121 0.33 2.21 -1.01
C LYS A 121 -0.58 1.14 -0.43
N ASP A 122 0.05 0.12 0.16
CA ASP A 122 -0.62 -0.86 1.00
C ASP A 122 0.29 -1.20 2.17
N ARG A 123 -0.28 -1.49 3.32
CA ARG A 123 0.45 -1.76 4.55
C ARG A 123 -0.19 -2.91 5.30
N VAL A 124 0.62 -3.86 5.74
CA VAL A 124 0.18 -4.99 6.54
C VAL A 124 1.10 -5.11 7.75
N VAL A 125 0.51 -5.37 8.92
CA VAL A 125 1.26 -5.62 10.15
C VAL A 125 0.96 -7.03 10.62
N LEU A 126 2.01 -7.80 10.89
CA LEU A 126 1.91 -9.18 11.35
C LEU A 126 2.54 -9.29 12.74
N GLY A 127 1.95 -10.12 13.58
CA GLY A 127 2.46 -10.38 14.92
C GLY A 127 1.99 -9.40 15.99
N GLU A 128 1.44 -8.26 15.62
CA GLU A 128 0.99 -7.25 16.58
C GLU A 128 -0.24 -7.69 17.37
N GLU A 129 -1.07 -8.52 16.77
CA GLU A 129 -2.29 -9.03 17.41
C GLU A 129 -2.00 -9.84 18.65
N LYS A 130 -0.91 -10.62 18.66
CA LYS A 130 -0.48 -11.39 19.82
C LYS A 130 -0.10 -10.50 21.00
N LYS A 131 0.48 -9.34 20.74
CA LYS A 131 0.83 -8.36 21.77
C LYS A 131 -0.40 -7.80 22.46
N LYS A 132 -1.45 -7.51 21.68
CA LYS A 132 -2.69 -6.97 22.22
C LYS A 132 -3.43 -7.98 23.08
N MET A 133 -3.32 -9.26 22.78
CA MET A 133 -3.96 -10.31 23.54
C MET A 133 -3.26 -10.60 24.88
N ILE A 134 -1.99 -10.30 24.99
CA ILE A 134 -1.20 -10.52 26.21
C ILE A 134 -1.37 -9.37 27.20
N GLN A 135 -1.74 -8.19 26.71
CA GLN A 135 -2.04 -7.04 27.56
C GLN A 135 -3.49 -7.05 28.02
#